data_8f7a3c8fc2854ec74161ddc27e4e5192
#
_entry.id   8f7a3c8fc2854ec74161ddc27e4e5192
#
_cell.length_a   1.000
_cell.length_b   1.000
_cell.length_c   1.000
_cell.angle_alpha   90.00
_cell.angle_beta   90.00
_cell.angle_gamma   90.00
#
_symmetry.space_group_name_H-M   'P 1'
#
loop_
_entity.id
_entity.type
_entity.pdbx_description
1 polymer ?
#
loop_
_entity_poly.entity_id
_entity_poly.type
_entity_poly.pdbx_seq_one_letter_code
_entity_poly.pdbx_strand_id
1 'polypeptide(L)'
;MQARFNVTGKKRKVFVKAISEITGVTAVYRGVPTCNYEVDYFTIDREGTLIFDDTADSREIENLFEELKNRGFEAQAAEPEETEAETDRQIGLTISIPFEETSVGNLTNLLESKGDLIKEAFGIDDIRIEIGETAVSFPWFPVKPEDPEAIKAYTHFIAAICNMAKTQVRISKTKKAVDNKKYAFRCFLLRLGFIGDEYKAERKILLKNLDGSSAFKG
;
A
#
# COMPACT_ATOMS: atom_id res chain seq x y z
N MET A 1 -9.01 -6.91 -13.58
CA MET A 1 -10.07 -6.62 -12.57
C MET A 1 -11.04 -7.78 -12.41
N GLN A 2 -11.70 -7.90 -11.26
CA GLN A 2 -12.69 -8.96 -11.04
C GLN A 2 -13.84 -8.47 -10.15
N ALA A 3 -15.05 -9.00 -10.37
CA ALA A 3 -16.24 -8.69 -9.59
C ALA A 3 -17.00 -9.97 -9.26
N ARG A 4 -17.35 -10.19 -7.99
CA ARG A 4 -18.02 -11.40 -7.52
C ARG A 4 -19.52 -11.19 -7.44
N PHE A 5 -20.28 -12.10 -8.04
CA PHE A 5 -21.75 -12.09 -8.01
C PHE A 5 -22.34 -13.27 -7.24
N ASN A 6 -21.52 -14.20 -6.74
CA ASN A 6 -21.91 -15.41 -5.99
C ASN A 6 -23.06 -16.19 -6.64
N VAL A 7 -23.03 -16.31 -7.97
CA VAL A 7 -24.05 -17.00 -8.75
C VAL A 7 -23.55 -18.36 -9.21
N THR A 8 -23.99 -19.43 -8.56
CA THR A 8 -23.60 -20.81 -8.88
C THR A 8 -24.72 -21.61 -9.54
N GLY A 9 -24.38 -22.72 -10.19
CA GLY A 9 -25.31 -23.67 -10.74
C GLY A 9 -26.28 -23.09 -11.80
N LYS A 10 -27.59 -23.16 -11.57
CA LYS A 10 -28.62 -22.66 -12.50
C LYS A 10 -28.58 -21.12 -12.59
N LYS A 11 -28.32 -20.42 -11.50
CA LYS A 11 -28.24 -18.95 -11.45
C LYS A 11 -27.08 -18.45 -12.31
N ARG A 12 -25.94 -19.15 -12.32
CA ARG A 12 -24.79 -18.81 -13.16
C ARG A 12 -25.14 -18.82 -14.65
N LYS A 13 -25.92 -19.81 -15.11
CA LYS A 13 -26.34 -19.85 -16.52
C LYS A 13 -27.22 -18.65 -16.88
N VAL A 14 -28.10 -18.23 -15.98
CA VAL A 14 -28.94 -17.04 -16.17
C VAL A 14 -28.10 -15.77 -16.18
N PHE A 15 -27.09 -15.69 -15.32
CA PHE A 15 -26.13 -14.60 -15.25
C PHE A 15 -25.30 -14.48 -16.55
N VAL A 16 -24.72 -15.59 -17.03
CA VAL A 16 -23.99 -15.64 -18.31
C VAL A 16 -24.88 -15.22 -19.48
N LYS A 17 -26.14 -15.66 -19.49
CA LYS A 17 -27.12 -15.27 -20.51
C LYS A 17 -27.41 -13.77 -20.46
N ALA A 18 -27.55 -13.21 -19.26
CA ALA A 18 -27.77 -11.77 -19.08
C ALA A 18 -26.59 -10.95 -19.63
N ILE A 19 -25.33 -11.36 -19.35
CA ILE A 19 -24.12 -10.70 -19.89
C ILE A 19 -24.10 -10.81 -21.42
N SER A 20 -24.38 -11.99 -21.97
CA SER A 20 -24.44 -12.20 -23.42
C SER A 20 -25.50 -11.34 -24.12
N GLU A 21 -26.63 -11.10 -23.46
CA GLU A 21 -27.70 -10.22 -23.99
C GLU A 21 -27.32 -8.73 -23.92
N ILE A 22 -26.61 -8.31 -22.87
CA ILE A 22 -26.19 -6.91 -22.69
C ILE A 22 -25.06 -6.56 -23.64
N THR A 23 -24.06 -7.45 -23.77
CA THR A 23 -22.90 -7.24 -24.66
C THR A 23 -23.22 -7.54 -26.14
N GLY A 24 -24.30 -8.26 -26.42
CA GLY A 24 -24.64 -8.74 -27.77
C GLY A 24 -23.73 -9.85 -28.29
N VAL A 25 -22.84 -10.38 -27.46
CA VAL A 25 -21.86 -11.43 -27.82
C VAL A 25 -22.30 -12.79 -27.25
N THR A 26 -22.20 -13.84 -28.06
CA THR A 26 -22.60 -15.18 -27.62
C THR A 26 -21.61 -15.77 -26.64
N ALA A 27 -22.12 -16.29 -25.51
CA ALA A 27 -21.29 -16.95 -24.51
C ALA A 27 -20.70 -18.28 -25.00
N VAL A 28 -19.40 -18.48 -24.78
CA VAL A 28 -18.67 -19.70 -25.12
C VAL A 28 -18.29 -20.44 -23.84
N TYR A 29 -18.70 -21.70 -23.70
CA TYR A 29 -18.29 -22.55 -22.58
C TYR A 29 -16.99 -23.27 -22.89
N ARG A 30 -15.97 -23.12 -22.03
CA ARG A 30 -14.61 -23.67 -22.24
C ARG A 30 -14.42 -25.11 -21.74
N GLY A 31 -15.39 -25.67 -21.04
CA GLY A 31 -15.30 -27.07 -20.56
C GLY A 31 -14.27 -27.30 -19.45
N VAL A 32 -13.99 -28.57 -19.17
CA VAL A 32 -13.01 -28.98 -18.15
C VAL A 32 -11.58 -28.74 -18.68
N PRO A 33 -10.64 -28.25 -17.84
CA PRO A 33 -10.69 -28.15 -16.36
C PRO A 33 -11.27 -26.85 -15.81
N THR A 34 -11.26 -25.76 -16.53
CA THR A 34 -11.64 -24.43 -16.02
C THR A 34 -13.15 -24.30 -15.80
N CYS A 35 -13.96 -24.89 -16.67
CA CYS A 35 -15.41 -24.77 -16.71
C CYS A 35 -15.91 -23.30 -16.77
N ASN A 36 -15.10 -22.40 -17.33
CA ASN A 36 -15.43 -20.99 -17.46
C ASN A 36 -16.34 -20.74 -18.66
N TYR A 37 -17.12 -19.65 -18.58
CA TYR A 37 -17.77 -19.05 -19.74
C TYR A 37 -16.99 -17.81 -20.15
N GLU A 38 -16.85 -17.61 -21.44
CA GLU A 38 -16.30 -16.40 -22.04
C GLU A 38 -17.37 -15.70 -22.85
N VAL A 39 -17.50 -14.40 -22.65
CA VAL A 39 -18.42 -13.53 -23.37
C VAL A 39 -17.63 -12.26 -23.71
N ASP A 40 -17.24 -12.11 -24.96
CA ASP A 40 -16.31 -11.08 -25.41
C ASP A 40 -14.99 -11.16 -24.61
N TYR A 41 -14.56 -10.07 -23.97
CA TYR A 41 -13.38 -10.04 -23.09
C TYR A 41 -13.71 -10.36 -21.61
N PHE A 42 -14.95 -10.72 -21.32
CA PHE A 42 -15.38 -11.14 -19.97
C PHE A 42 -15.23 -12.66 -19.79
N THR A 43 -14.62 -13.05 -18.69
CA THR A 43 -14.56 -14.45 -18.25
C THR A 43 -15.38 -14.65 -16.99
N ILE A 44 -16.26 -15.65 -16.95
CA ILE A 44 -17.09 -15.98 -15.78
C ILE A 44 -16.68 -17.36 -15.27
N ASP A 45 -16.16 -17.41 -14.05
CA ASP A 45 -15.70 -18.62 -13.40
C ASP A 45 -16.84 -19.48 -12.83
N ARG A 46 -16.51 -20.57 -12.12
CA ARG A 46 -17.47 -21.52 -11.53
C ARG A 46 -18.31 -20.90 -10.43
N GLU A 47 -17.79 -19.90 -9.76
CA GLU A 47 -18.38 -19.25 -8.58
C GLU A 47 -19.19 -18.01 -8.95
N GLY A 48 -19.19 -17.66 -10.23
CA GLY A 48 -19.88 -16.48 -10.73
C GLY A 48 -19.07 -15.21 -10.57
N THR A 49 -17.74 -15.32 -10.53
CA THR A 49 -16.84 -14.17 -10.60
C THR A 49 -16.73 -13.74 -12.06
N LEU A 50 -16.98 -12.46 -12.32
CA LEU A 50 -16.74 -11.81 -13.60
C LEU A 50 -15.33 -11.24 -13.62
N ILE A 51 -14.47 -11.74 -14.53
CA ILE A 51 -13.08 -11.36 -14.70
C ILE A 51 -12.96 -10.61 -16.03
N PHE A 52 -12.28 -9.48 -16.06
CA PHE A 52 -12.04 -8.67 -17.26
C PHE A 52 -10.69 -7.95 -17.18
N ASP A 53 -10.15 -7.57 -18.34
CA ASP A 53 -8.86 -6.89 -18.45
C ASP A 53 -8.97 -5.42 -18.00
N ASP A 54 -7.86 -4.86 -17.50
CA ASP A 54 -7.77 -3.45 -17.09
C ASP A 54 -7.84 -2.48 -18.29
N THR A 55 -7.68 -3.00 -19.50
CA THR A 55 -7.80 -2.25 -20.76
C THR A 55 -9.23 -2.14 -21.28
N ALA A 56 -10.20 -2.82 -20.65
CA ALA A 56 -11.61 -2.77 -21.02
C ALA A 56 -12.20 -1.37 -20.84
N ASP A 57 -13.11 -0.96 -21.74
CA ASP A 57 -13.73 0.37 -21.67
C ASP A 57 -14.57 0.53 -20.39
N SER A 58 -14.17 1.51 -19.56
CA SER A 58 -14.84 1.77 -18.28
C SER A 58 -16.34 2.04 -18.43
N ARG A 59 -16.78 2.64 -19.54
CA ARG A 59 -18.20 2.93 -19.78
C ARG A 59 -19.00 1.67 -20.09
N GLU A 60 -18.40 0.74 -20.83
CA GLU A 60 -19.04 -0.57 -21.11
C GLU A 60 -19.18 -1.38 -19.83
N ILE A 61 -18.18 -1.32 -18.97
CA ILE A 61 -18.19 -1.99 -17.66
C ILE A 61 -19.28 -1.38 -16.76
N GLU A 62 -19.35 -0.05 -16.66
CA GLU A 62 -20.36 0.65 -15.87
C GLU A 62 -21.78 0.30 -16.36
N ASN A 63 -22.04 0.36 -17.66
CA ASN A 63 -23.33 -0.01 -18.25
C ASN A 63 -23.67 -1.48 -17.98
N LEU A 64 -22.69 -2.39 -18.11
CA LEU A 64 -22.90 -3.80 -17.80
C LEU A 64 -23.30 -4.01 -16.34
N PHE A 65 -22.64 -3.36 -15.39
CA PHE A 65 -22.94 -3.46 -13.97
C PHE A 65 -24.33 -2.87 -13.63
N GLU A 66 -24.70 -1.75 -14.23
CA GLU A 66 -26.02 -1.12 -14.05
C GLU A 66 -27.15 -2.02 -14.58
N GLU A 67 -26.99 -2.58 -15.77
CA GLU A 67 -27.96 -3.50 -16.37
C GLU A 67 -28.06 -4.82 -15.60
N LEU A 68 -26.94 -5.36 -15.10
CA LEU A 68 -26.94 -6.55 -14.25
C LEU A 68 -27.67 -6.29 -12.93
N LYS A 69 -27.47 -5.12 -12.31
CA LYS A 69 -28.17 -4.70 -11.10
C LYS A 69 -29.67 -4.58 -11.35
N ASN A 70 -30.09 -3.97 -12.47
CA ASN A 70 -31.49 -3.86 -12.86
C ASN A 70 -32.17 -5.23 -13.05
N ARG A 71 -31.39 -6.26 -13.42
CA ARG A 71 -31.84 -7.65 -13.57
C ARG A 71 -31.76 -8.47 -12.26
N GLY A 72 -31.38 -7.83 -11.15
CA GLY A 72 -31.32 -8.45 -9.82
C GLY A 72 -30.00 -9.20 -9.54
N PHE A 73 -28.94 -8.93 -10.29
CA PHE A 73 -27.60 -9.40 -9.99
C PHE A 73 -26.83 -8.25 -9.32
N GLU A 74 -26.65 -8.34 -8.03
CA GLU A 74 -25.79 -7.40 -7.31
C GLU A 74 -24.37 -7.94 -7.28
N ALA A 75 -23.42 -7.15 -7.79
CA ALA A 75 -22.03 -7.38 -7.54
C ALA A 75 -21.81 -7.20 -6.04
N GLN A 76 -21.31 -8.21 -5.36
CA GLN A 76 -20.72 -7.97 -4.07
C GLN A 76 -19.56 -7.00 -4.34
N ALA A 77 -19.55 -5.85 -3.65
CA ALA A 77 -18.40 -4.99 -3.66
C ALA A 77 -17.18 -5.92 -3.51
N ALA A 78 -16.25 -5.85 -4.44
CA ALA A 78 -15.04 -6.61 -4.31
C ALA A 78 -14.33 -6.05 -3.07
N GLU A 79 -14.61 -6.67 -1.94
CA GLU A 79 -13.68 -6.62 -0.84
C GLU A 79 -12.43 -7.25 -1.41
N PRO A 80 -11.27 -6.57 -1.37
CA PRO A 80 -10.04 -7.18 -1.82
C PRO A 80 -9.93 -8.54 -1.15
N GLU A 81 -9.56 -9.57 -1.90
CA GLU A 81 -9.42 -10.93 -1.36
C GLU A 81 -8.53 -10.90 -0.12
N GLU A 82 -9.17 -10.85 1.03
CA GLU A 82 -8.56 -11.17 2.29
C GLU A 82 -8.38 -12.68 2.29
N THR A 83 -7.21 -13.10 1.88
CA THR A 83 -6.71 -14.43 2.27
C THR A 83 -6.87 -14.50 3.79
N GLU A 84 -7.68 -15.47 4.25
CA GLU A 84 -7.87 -15.77 5.67
C GLU A 84 -6.53 -15.98 6.37
N ALA A 85 -5.99 -14.90 6.87
CA ALA A 85 -4.98 -14.77 7.91
C ALA A 85 -5.10 -13.36 8.50
N GLU A 86 -6.32 -12.96 8.88
CA GLU A 86 -6.55 -11.76 9.67
C GLU A 86 -6.52 -12.08 11.14
N THR A 87 -5.32 -12.18 11.65
CA THR A 87 -5.01 -11.77 13.00
C THR A 87 -4.76 -10.26 12.94
N ASP A 88 -5.72 -9.46 13.46
CA ASP A 88 -5.55 -8.08 13.95
C ASP A 88 -4.56 -7.21 13.14
N ARG A 89 -4.85 -6.98 11.84
CA ARG A 89 -4.13 -6.00 11.04
C ARG A 89 -4.59 -4.61 11.48
N GLN A 90 -3.82 -4.02 12.39
CA GLN A 90 -3.82 -2.57 12.53
C GLN A 90 -3.67 -1.98 11.13
N ILE A 91 -4.66 -1.16 10.72
CA ILE A 91 -4.65 -0.47 9.43
C ILE A 91 -3.44 0.48 9.45
N GLY A 92 -2.32 0.00 8.92
CA GLY A 92 -1.08 0.75 8.87
C GLY A 92 -1.02 1.66 7.65
N LEU A 93 -0.24 2.74 7.74
CA LEU A 93 0.10 3.56 6.60
C LEU A 93 1.32 2.97 5.88
N THR A 94 1.17 2.63 4.61
CA THR A 94 2.27 2.29 3.70
C THR A 94 2.58 3.50 2.82
N ILE A 95 3.82 3.95 2.83
CA ILE A 95 4.30 5.06 1.98
C ILE A 95 5.15 4.47 0.87
N SER A 96 4.88 4.81 -0.39
CA SER A 96 5.64 4.34 -1.55
C SER A 96 6.34 5.51 -2.23
N ILE A 97 7.63 5.33 -2.55
CA ILE A 97 8.49 6.33 -3.19
C ILE A 97 9.02 5.74 -4.51
N PRO A 98 8.88 6.44 -5.64
CA PRO A 98 9.42 5.99 -6.92
C PRO A 98 10.94 5.78 -6.88
N PHE A 99 11.47 4.82 -7.65
CA PHE A 99 12.92 4.55 -7.72
C PHE A 99 13.73 5.78 -8.14
N GLU A 100 13.16 6.65 -8.95
CA GLU A 100 13.82 7.88 -9.39
C GLU A 100 14.13 8.83 -8.22
N GLU A 101 13.40 8.71 -7.12
CA GLU A 101 13.52 9.57 -5.94
C GLU A 101 14.37 8.98 -4.81
N THR A 102 14.99 7.80 -5.01
CA THR A 102 15.85 7.18 -4.01
C THR A 102 16.97 6.32 -4.61
N SER A 103 17.99 6.05 -3.82
CA SER A 103 19.01 5.03 -4.11
C SER A 103 18.85 3.88 -3.13
N VAL A 104 18.38 2.73 -3.61
CA VAL A 104 18.09 1.55 -2.78
C VAL A 104 19.32 1.12 -1.97
N GLY A 105 20.51 1.10 -2.57
CA GLY A 105 21.75 0.72 -1.87
C GLY A 105 22.10 1.67 -0.71
N ASN A 106 22.03 2.98 -0.95
CA ASN A 106 22.26 3.97 0.10
C ASN A 106 21.16 3.96 1.16
N LEU A 107 19.90 3.75 0.75
CA LEU A 107 18.76 3.62 1.65
C LEU A 107 18.95 2.41 2.59
N THR A 108 19.31 1.25 2.06
CA THR A 108 19.60 0.05 2.87
C THR A 108 20.71 0.32 3.88
N ASN A 109 21.84 0.93 3.45
CA ASN A 109 22.94 1.30 4.36
C ASN A 109 22.49 2.29 5.45
N LEU A 110 21.61 3.24 5.10
CA LEU A 110 21.05 4.19 6.05
C LEU A 110 20.19 3.47 7.09
N LEU A 111 19.33 2.57 6.65
CA LEU A 111 18.47 1.77 7.54
C LEU A 111 19.31 0.83 8.41
N GLU A 112 20.35 0.21 7.89
CA GLU A 112 21.30 -0.59 8.71
C GLU A 112 21.97 0.26 9.78
N SER A 113 22.38 1.49 9.47
CA SER A 113 23.11 2.37 10.41
C SER A 113 22.22 3.09 11.43
N LYS A 114 20.95 3.35 11.10
CA LYS A 114 20.01 4.15 11.89
C LYS A 114 18.74 3.39 12.30
N GLY A 115 18.60 2.14 11.85
CA GLY A 115 17.36 1.38 12.01
C GLY A 115 16.91 1.21 13.45
N ASP A 116 17.82 0.91 14.36
CA ASP A 116 17.47 0.75 15.78
C ASP A 116 16.87 2.05 16.36
N LEU A 117 17.43 3.19 15.96
CA LEU A 117 16.96 4.50 16.39
C LEU A 117 15.62 4.86 15.75
N ILE A 118 15.40 4.48 14.49
CA ILE A 118 14.14 4.67 13.77
C ILE A 118 13.04 3.80 14.38
N LYS A 119 13.33 2.52 14.63
CA LYS A 119 12.39 1.59 15.27
C LYS A 119 11.87 2.14 16.59
N GLU A 120 12.76 2.60 17.44
CA GLU A 120 12.42 3.13 18.74
C GLU A 120 11.65 4.46 18.64
N ALA A 121 12.04 5.35 17.71
CA ALA A 121 11.34 6.61 17.49
C ALA A 121 9.89 6.42 17.05
N PHE A 122 9.62 5.40 16.23
CA PHE A 122 8.27 5.10 15.73
C PHE A 122 7.53 4.06 16.57
N GLY A 123 8.22 3.37 17.49
CA GLY A 123 7.63 2.30 18.28
C GLY A 123 7.27 1.09 17.43
N ILE A 124 8.11 0.76 16.46
CA ILE A 124 7.92 -0.34 15.51
C ILE A 124 9.05 -1.37 15.64
N ASP A 125 8.72 -2.63 15.44
CA ASP A 125 9.68 -3.73 15.55
C ASP A 125 10.44 -3.99 14.24
N ASP A 126 9.84 -3.62 13.10
CA ASP A 126 10.39 -3.88 11.78
C ASP A 126 10.46 -2.61 10.93
N ILE A 127 11.54 -2.49 10.15
CA ILE A 127 11.78 -1.41 9.18
C ILE A 127 12.12 -1.98 7.80
N ARG A 128 11.55 -3.14 7.47
CA ARG A 128 11.71 -3.70 6.14
C ARG A 128 11.16 -2.73 5.09
N ILE A 129 11.79 -2.78 3.93
CA ILE A 129 11.30 -2.10 2.73
C ILE A 129 10.85 -3.16 1.73
N GLU A 130 9.81 -2.86 0.99
CA GLU A 130 9.31 -3.72 -0.09
C GLU A 130 9.71 -3.08 -1.41
N ILE A 131 10.44 -3.84 -2.24
CA ILE A 131 10.92 -3.37 -3.53
C ILE A 131 9.95 -3.88 -4.59
N GLY A 132 9.09 -2.99 -5.08
CA GLY A 132 8.15 -3.26 -6.16
C GLY A 132 8.81 -3.18 -7.54
N GLU A 133 8.04 -3.05 -8.60
CA GLU A 133 8.56 -2.88 -9.97
C GLU A 133 9.01 -1.43 -10.24
N THR A 134 8.34 -0.43 -9.68
CA THR A 134 8.58 0.99 -9.97
C THR A 134 8.86 1.84 -8.73
N ALA A 135 8.67 1.29 -7.53
CA ALA A 135 8.76 2.04 -6.28
C ALA A 135 9.25 1.17 -5.11
N VAL A 136 9.76 1.84 -4.08
CA VAL A 136 10.07 1.26 -2.76
C VAL A 136 8.95 1.62 -1.80
N SER A 137 8.41 0.65 -1.09
CA SER A 137 7.32 0.82 -0.14
C SER A 137 7.79 0.61 1.30
N PHE A 138 7.21 1.37 2.21
CA PHE A 138 7.53 1.43 3.63
C PHE A 138 6.27 1.13 4.47
N PRO A 139 5.97 -0.14 4.77
CA PRO A 139 4.78 -0.53 5.54
C PRO A 139 5.02 -0.44 7.06
N TRP A 140 5.51 0.69 7.54
CA TRP A 140 6.01 0.80 8.92
C TRP A 140 5.04 1.40 9.92
N PHE A 141 4.09 2.24 9.47
CA PHE A 141 3.41 3.17 10.35
C PHE A 141 2.03 2.67 10.77
N PRO A 142 1.86 2.26 12.03
CA PRO A 142 0.56 1.97 12.60
C PRO A 142 -0.17 3.29 12.90
N VAL A 143 -0.71 3.96 11.87
CA VAL A 143 -1.37 5.27 12.01
C VAL A 143 -2.87 5.06 12.09
N LYS A 144 -3.51 5.70 13.07
CA LYS A 144 -4.95 5.86 13.04
C LYS A 144 -5.32 6.77 11.87
N PRO A 145 -6.27 6.42 11.01
CA PRO A 145 -6.68 7.24 9.86
C PRO A 145 -7.08 8.69 10.21
N GLU A 146 -7.32 8.96 11.48
CA GLU A 146 -7.82 10.22 12.03
C GLU A 146 -6.72 11.23 12.42
N ASP A 147 -5.43 10.86 12.29
CA ASP A 147 -4.31 11.77 12.63
C ASP A 147 -3.56 12.24 11.37
N PRO A 148 -4.04 13.31 10.70
CA PRO A 148 -3.41 13.83 9.49
C PRO A 148 -2.03 14.45 9.74
N GLU A 149 -1.74 14.96 10.94
CA GLU A 149 -0.43 15.53 11.27
C GLU A 149 0.64 14.42 11.38
N ALA A 150 0.28 13.26 11.94
CA ALA A 150 1.17 12.12 12.01
C ALA A 150 1.44 11.56 10.60
N ILE A 151 0.41 11.41 9.76
CA ILE A 151 0.56 10.99 8.36
C ILE A 151 1.53 11.93 7.62
N LYS A 152 1.34 13.23 7.76
CA LYS A 152 2.22 14.24 7.17
C LYS A 152 3.66 14.10 7.65
N ALA A 153 3.87 13.98 8.97
CA ALA A 153 5.21 13.85 9.56
C ALA A 153 5.93 12.59 9.07
N TYR A 154 5.22 11.46 8.98
CA TYR A 154 5.78 10.20 8.49
C TYR A 154 6.10 10.24 7.00
N THR A 155 5.21 10.83 6.19
CA THR A 155 5.43 10.99 4.75
C THR A 155 6.65 11.87 4.48
N HIS A 156 6.78 12.99 5.18
CA HIS A 156 7.94 13.87 5.08
C HIS A 156 9.23 13.18 5.53
N PHE A 157 9.18 12.39 6.59
CA PHE A 157 10.33 11.63 7.06
C PHE A 157 10.81 10.63 6.00
N ILE A 158 9.91 9.83 5.42
CA ILE A 158 10.27 8.87 4.36
C ILE A 158 10.82 9.57 3.13
N ALA A 159 10.18 10.64 2.67
CA ALA A 159 10.68 11.43 1.54
C ALA A 159 12.10 11.99 1.84
N ALA A 160 12.35 12.46 3.05
CA ALA A 160 13.62 13.03 3.45
C ALA A 160 14.75 11.97 3.51
N ILE A 161 14.48 10.77 4.04
CA ILE A 161 15.49 9.68 4.03
C ILE A 161 15.77 9.18 2.60
N CYS A 162 14.76 9.11 1.74
CA CYS A 162 14.92 8.76 0.33
C CYS A 162 15.75 9.81 -0.43
N ASN A 163 15.46 11.10 -0.22
CA ASN A 163 16.23 12.20 -0.80
C ASN A 163 17.69 12.19 -0.29
N MET A 164 17.92 11.94 0.99
CA MET A 164 19.29 11.78 1.52
C MET A 164 20.00 10.59 0.86
N ALA A 165 19.32 9.46 0.66
CA ALA A 165 19.86 8.30 -0.01
C ALA A 165 20.20 8.58 -1.48
N LYS A 166 19.40 9.40 -2.18
CA LYS A 166 19.59 9.82 -3.56
C LYS A 166 20.78 10.78 -3.71
N THR A 167 20.85 11.77 -2.83
CA THR A 167 21.82 12.88 -2.97
C THR A 167 23.22 12.57 -2.46
N GLN A 168 23.35 11.65 -1.51
CA GLN A 168 24.65 11.27 -0.98
C GLN A 168 25.36 10.23 -1.86
N VAL A 169 26.62 10.47 -2.19
CA VAL A 169 27.43 9.54 -2.99
C VAL A 169 27.58 8.18 -2.29
N ARG A 170 27.74 8.19 -0.96
CA ARG A 170 27.88 6.97 -0.15
C ARG A 170 27.38 7.19 1.27
N ILE A 171 26.57 6.27 1.76
CA ILE A 171 26.15 6.20 3.15
C ILE A 171 26.81 5.01 3.82
N SER A 172 27.41 5.24 5.01
CA SER A 172 28.02 4.18 5.80
C SER A 172 26.95 3.41 6.55
N LYS A 173 27.08 2.08 6.55
CA LYS A 173 26.24 1.17 7.33
C LYS A 173 26.67 0.98 8.79
N THR A 174 27.75 1.66 9.19
CA THR A 174 28.30 1.50 10.55
C THR A 174 27.36 2.07 11.59
N LYS A 175 26.91 1.23 12.53
CA LYS A 175 26.16 1.66 13.70
C LYS A 175 27.08 2.40 14.67
N LYS A 176 26.60 3.53 15.21
CA LYS A 176 27.28 4.28 16.25
C LYS A 176 26.51 4.09 17.56
N ALA A 177 27.21 3.79 18.65
CA ALA A 177 26.63 3.82 19.97
C ALA A 177 26.05 5.21 20.29
N VAL A 178 24.88 5.25 20.91
CA VAL A 178 24.15 6.48 21.21
C VAL A 178 23.67 6.41 22.64
N ASP A 179 24.16 7.34 23.48
CA ASP A 179 23.77 7.43 24.89
C ASP A 179 22.41 8.12 25.03
N ASN A 180 22.21 9.22 24.34
CA ASN A 180 20.94 9.96 24.33
C ASN A 180 20.26 9.81 22.95
N LYS A 181 19.31 8.87 22.85
CA LYS A 181 18.62 8.54 21.60
C LYS A 181 17.78 9.70 21.08
N LYS A 182 17.08 10.41 21.96
CA LYS A 182 16.24 11.56 21.57
C LYS A 182 17.07 12.70 20.97
N TYR A 183 18.21 13.01 21.57
CA TYR A 183 19.12 13.99 21.03
C TYR A 183 19.70 13.55 19.67
N ALA A 184 20.13 12.30 19.57
CA ALA A 184 20.70 11.76 18.34
C ALA A 184 19.66 11.75 17.21
N PHE A 185 18.41 11.38 17.49
CA PHE A 185 17.34 11.39 16.49
C PHE A 185 16.98 12.82 16.07
N ARG A 186 16.94 13.76 17.01
CA ARG A 186 16.79 15.18 16.68
C ARG A 186 17.89 15.68 15.75
N CYS A 187 19.15 15.36 16.03
CA CYS A 187 20.27 15.71 15.15
C CYS A 187 20.13 15.08 13.77
N PHE A 188 19.59 13.86 13.70
CA PHE A 188 19.31 13.19 12.44
C PHE A 188 18.19 13.91 11.67
N LEU A 189 17.08 14.29 12.33
CA LEU A 189 16.01 15.07 11.71
C LEU A 189 16.50 16.41 11.15
N LEU A 190 17.37 17.11 11.88
CA LEU A 190 17.95 18.38 11.38
C LEU A 190 18.80 18.14 10.11
N ARG A 191 19.54 17.04 10.04
CA ARG A 191 20.29 16.65 8.84
C ARG A 191 19.41 16.24 7.68
N LEU A 192 18.20 15.75 7.93
CA LEU A 192 17.17 15.45 6.95
C LEU A 192 16.43 16.70 6.45
N GLY A 193 16.69 17.86 7.03
CA GLY A 193 16.04 19.12 6.62
C GLY A 193 14.87 19.56 7.47
N PHE A 194 14.55 18.88 8.58
CA PHE A 194 13.50 19.31 9.51
C PHE A 194 13.98 20.51 10.37
N ILE A 195 14.23 21.65 9.71
CA ILE A 195 14.76 22.88 10.30
C ILE A 195 13.67 23.95 10.30
N GLY A 196 13.66 24.83 11.31
CA GLY A 196 12.71 25.92 11.40
C GLY A 196 11.45 25.59 12.19
N ASP A 197 10.60 26.62 12.37
CA ASP A 197 9.36 26.49 13.14
C ASP A 197 8.27 25.71 12.39
N GLU A 198 8.30 25.71 11.10
CA GLU A 198 7.40 24.96 10.23
C GLU A 198 7.40 23.46 10.50
N TYR A 199 8.57 22.87 10.84
CA TYR A 199 8.71 21.46 11.20
C TYR A 199 8.61 21.19 12.71
N LYS A 200 8.26 22.18 13.53
CA LYS A 200 8.21 22.01 14.99
C LYS A 200 7.18 20.95 15.42
N ALA A 201 6.00 20.96 14.82
CA ALA A 201 4.95 19.97 15.07
C ALA A 201 5.40 18.57 14.67
N GLU A 202 5.95 18.43 13.47
CA GLU A 202 6.44 17.15 12.94
C GLU A 202 7.59 16.60 13.79
N ARG A 203 8.57 17.43 14.17
CA ARG A 203 9.63 17.00 15.09
C ARG A 203 9.09 16.53 16.44
N LYS A 204 8.04 17.17 16.96
CA LYS A 204 7.40 16.75 18.22
C LYS A 204 6.77 15.35 18.07
N ILE A 205 6.11 15.09 16.97
CA ILE A 205 5.51 13.79 16.65
C ILE A 205 6.60 12.73 16.52
N LEU A 206 7.62 12.99 15.72
CA LEU A 206 8.70 12.04 15.42
C LEU A 206 9.63 11.74 16.61
N LEU A 207 9.66 12.62 17.63
CA LEU A 207 10.44 12.44 18.86
C LEU A 207 9.61 11.92 20.05
N LYS A 208 8.31 11.66 19.85
CA LYS A 208 7.36 11.39 20.93
C LYS A 208 7.74 10.16 21.76
N ASN A 209 8.15 9.08 21.10
CA ASN A 209 8.40 7.79 21.75
C ASN A 209 9.82 7.66 22.33
N LEU A 210 10.70 8.63 22.09
CA LEU A 210 12.07 8.59 22.57
C LEU A 210 12.22 9.26 23.94
N ASP A 211 12.89 8.58 24.84
CA ASP A 211 13.23 9.10 26.16
C ASP A 211 14.51 9.96 26.11
N GLY A 212 14.63 10.86 27.09
CA GLY A 212 15.79 11.72 27.26
C GLY A 212 15.56 13.18 26.88
N SER A 213 16.63 13.97 26.91
CA SER A 213 16.62 15.38 26.53
C SER A 213 16.91 15.55 25.04
N SER A 214 16.10 16.35 24.34
CA SER A 214 16.38 16.72 22.95
C SER A 214 17.42 17.87 22.83
N ALA A 215 17.77 18.54 23.96
CA ALA A 215 18.64 19.69 23.96
C ALA A 215 20.12 19.37 24.23
N PHE A 216 20.41 18.28 24.93
CA PHE A 216 21.77 17.94 25.36
C PHE A 216 22.17 16.55 24.88
N LYS A 217 23.46 16.40 24.62
CA LYS A 217 24.04 15.15 24.13
C LYS A 217 24.04 14.04 25.21
N GLY A 218 24.11 14.41 26.49
CA GLY A 218 24.35 13.55 27.64
C GLY A 218 25.78 13.60 28.05
#